data_9fb7104a7dab0eaaaefd1c68505a3639
#
_entry.id   9fb7104a7dab0eaaaefd1c68505a3639
#
_cell.length_a   1.000
_cell.length_b   1.000
_cell.length_c   1.000
_cell.angle_alpha   90.00
_cell.angle_beta   90.00
_cell.angle_gamma   90.00
#
_symmetry.space_group_name_H-M   'P 1'
#
loop_
_entity.id
_entity.type
_entity.pdbx_description
1 polymer ?
#
loop_
_entity_poly.entity_id
_entity_poly.type
_entity_poly.pdbx_seq_one_letter_code
_entity_poly.pdbx_strand_id
1 'polypeptide(L)' 'MENNKHLLDILCEKVGCNYLSDLRHEQTKSAAIRAIRQIRKEDYSTEMWNETLSYIYGKSIIISSPRDVNAVINMRCLQV' A
#
# COMPACT_ATOMS: atom_id res chain seq x y z
N MET A 1 3.86 -23.36 -0.90
CA MET A 1 4.45 -22.72 -1.40
C MET A 1 4.51 -21.44 -1.04
N GLU A 2 5.28 -20.79 -0.89
CA GLU A 2 5.32 -19.63 -0.51
C GLU A 2 5.15 -18.70 -1.50
N ASN A 3 4.61 -17.62 -1.15
CA ASN A 3 4.33 -16.66 -2.07
C ASN A 3 5.35 -15.61 -1.98
N ASN A 4 6.15 -15.47 -2.95
CA ASN A 4 7.23 -14.50 -2.93
C ASN A 4 6.86 -13.17 -3.55
N LYS A 5 5.60 -12.95 -3.80
CA LYS A 5 5.19 -11.68 -4.38
C LYS A 5 5.36 -10.53 -3.42
N HIS A 6 5.86 -9.42 -3.93
CA HIS A 6 5.92 -8.21 -3.15
C HIS A 6 4.51 -7.67 -2.92
N LEU A 7 4.30 -6.99 -1.82
CA LEU A 7 3.00 -6.42 -1.52
C LEU A 7 2.50 -5.50 -2.64
N LEU A 8 3.40 -4.80 -3.30
CA LEU A 8 3.03 -3.95 -4.44
C LEU A 8 2.40 -4.77 -5.55
N ASP A 9 2.94 -5.95 -5.82
CA ASP A 9 2.37 -6.81 -6.86
C ASP A 9 0.98 -7.27 -6.47
N ILE A 10 0.79 -7.58 -5.21
CA ILE A 10 -0.50 -8.02 -4.72
C ILE A 10 -1.52 -6.90 -4.86
N LEU A 11 -1.13 -5.69 -4.52
CA LEU A 11 -2.03 -4.55 -4.66
C LEU A 11 -2.37 -4.29 -6.11
N CYS A 12 -1.38 -4.42 -6.99
CA CYS A 12 -1.62 -4.22 -8.41
C CYS A 12 -2.64 -5.21 -8.93
N GLU A 13 -2.56 -6.45 -8.48
CA GLU A 13 -3.54 -7.46 -8.88
C GLU A 13 -4.92 -7.14 -8.34
N LYS A 14 -5.01 -6.71 -7.10
CA LYS A 14 -6.30 -6.42 -6.49
C LYS A 14 -6.95 -5.21 -7.13
N VAL A 15 -6.15 -4.26 -7.53
CA VAL A 15 -6.66 -3.05 -8.16
C VAL A 15 -6.96 -3.28 -9.64
N GLY A 16 -6.26 -4.23 -10.25
CA GLY A 16 -6.47 -4.53 -11.66
C GLY A 16 -5.63 -3.69 -12.59
N CYS A 17 -4.53 -3.14 -12.11
CA CYS A 17 -3.66 -2.36 -12.96
C CYS A 17 -2.61 -3.26 -13.62
N ASN A 18 -2.04 -2.78 -14.72
CA ASN A 18 -1.08 -3.56 -15.48
C ASN A 18 0.35 -3.33 -15.03
N TYR A 19 0.64 -2.16 -14.48
CA TYR A 19 2.01 -1.83 -14.09
C TYR A 19 2.00 -1.28 -12.68
N LEU A 20 3.09 -1.52 -11.95
CA LEU A 20 3.19 -1.00 -10.59
C LEU A 20 3.10 0.51 -10.55
N SER A 21 3.64 1.18 -11.56
CA SER A 21 3.61 2.63 -11.58
C SER A 21 2.18 3.17 -11.63
N ASP A 22 1.22 2.35 -12.07
CA ASP A 22 -0.17 2.78 -12.07
C ASP A 22 -0.67 3.02 -10.66
N LEU A 23 -0.08 2.39 -9.67
CA LEU A 23 -0.51 2.59 -8.28
C LEU A 23 -0.26 4.01 -7.78
N ARG A 24 0.55 4.76 -8.50
CA ARG A 24 0.86 6.14 -8.12
C ARG A 24 -0.11 7.14 -8.71
N HIS A 25 -0.96 6.72 -9.64
CA HIS A 25 -1.96 7.60 -10.20
C HIS A 25 -3.08 7.80 -9.20
N GLU A 26 -3.70 8.96 -9.22
CA GLU A 26 -4.69 9.31 -8.22
C GLU A 26 -5.86 8.35 -8.18
N GLN A 27 -6.36 7.98 -9.35
CA GLN A 27 -7.50 7.08 -9.40
C GLN A 27 -7.15 5.70 -8.85
N THR A 28 -6.00 5.20 -9.27
CA THR A 28 -5.56 3.89 -8.83
C THR A 28 -5.14 3.93 -7.38
N LYS A 29 -4.61 5.07 -6.95
CA LYS A 29 -4.19 5.22 -5.56
C LYS A 29 -5.37 5.03 -4.61
N SER A 30 -6.53 5.58 -4.95
CA SER A 30 -7.71 5.41 -4.12
C SER A 30 -8.11 3.94 -4.03
N ALA A 31 -8.05 3.23 -5.16
CA ALA A 31 -8.36 1.82 -5.16
C ALA A 31 -7.34 1.02 -4.37
N ALA A 32 -6.07 1.42 -4.45
CA ALA A 32 -5.02 0.74 -3.69
C ALA A 32 -5.23 0.93 -2.20
N ILE A 33 -5.65 2.11 -1.79
CA ILE A 33 -5.91 2.37 -0.37
C ILE A 33 -7.07 1.51 0.11
N ARG A 34 -8.11 1.36 -0.70
CA ARG A 34 -9.20 0.48 -0.33
C ARG A 34 -8.73 -0.96 -0.18
N ALA A 35 -7.88 -1.41 -1.09
CA ALA A 35 -7.35 -2.76 -1.02
C ALA A 35 -6.52 -2.93 0.25
N ILE A 36 -5.73 -1.92 0.59
CA ILE A 36 -4.91 -1.97 1.80
C ILE A 36 -5.79 -2.14 3.03
N ARG A 37 -6.93 -1.47 3.07
CA ARG A 37 -7.81 -1.58 4.22
C ARG A 37 -8.35 -2.99 4.42
N GLN A 38 -8.42 -3.75 3.34
CA GLN A 38 -8.95 -5.11 3.42
C GLN A 38 -7.87 -6.14 3.70
N ILE A 39 -6.61 -5.77 3.62
CA ILE A 39 -5.51 -6.67 3.87
C ILE A 39 -5.20 -6.68 5.36
N ARG A 40 -4.86 -7.85 5.87
CA ARG A 40 -4.42 -7.94 7.26
C ARG A 40 -3.01 -7.36 7.35
N LYS A 41 -2.87 -6.28 8.09
CA LYS A 41 -1.59 -5.57 8.14
C LYS A 41 -0.49 -6.41 8.74
N GLU A 42 -0.84 -7.31 9.65
CA GLU A 42 0.16 -8.14 10.30
C GLU A 42 0.74 -9.23 9.41
N ASP A 43 0.10 -9.48 8.26
CA ASP A 43 0.60 -10.49 7.34
C ASP A 43 1.88 -10.06 6.65
N TYR A 44 2.22 -8.78 6.72
CA TYR A 44 3.40 -8.25 6.05
C TYR A 44 4.27 -7.51 7.05
N SER A 45 5.58 -7.51 6.79
CA SER A 45 6.51 -6.86 7.71
C SER A 45 6.40 -5.35 7.63
N THR A 46 6.91 -4.70 8.68
CA THR A 46 6.95 -3.25 8.70
C THR A 46 7.74 -2.70 7.53
N GLU A 47 8.86 -3.36 7.21
CA GLU A 47 9.68 -2.91 6.09
C GLU A 47 8.92 -2.97 4.78
N MET A 48 8.17 -4.05 4.59
CA MET A 48 7.37 -4.20 3.38
C MET A 48 6.36 -3.07 3.28
N TRP A 49 5.71 -2.72 4.39
CA TRP A 49 4.76 -1.63 4.40
C TRP A 49 5.42 -0.28 4.12
N ASN A 50 6.62 -0.08 4.69
CA ASN A 50 7.34 1.16 4.43
C ASN A 50 7.62 1.33 2.94
N GLU A 51 8.08 0.27 2.30
CA GLU A 51 8.37 0.32 0.88
C GLU A 51 7.11 0.55 0.07
N THR A 52 6.05 -0.16 0.42
CA THR A 52 4.81 -0.07 -0.32
C THR A 52 4.20 1.32 -0.23
N LEU A 53 4.09 1.83 0.98
CA LEU A 53 3.49 3.14 1.18
C LEU A 53 4.33 4.25 0.56
N SER A 54 5.65 4.12 0.68
CA SER A 54 6.52 5.12 0.08
C SER A 54 6.38 5.15 -1.43
N TYR A 55 6.23 3.98 -2.03
CA TYR A 55 6.07 3.92 -3.47
C TYR A 55 4.75 4.56 -3.90
N ILE A 56 3.67 4.19 -3.23
CA ILE A 56 2.34 4.68 -3.61
C ILE A 56 2.23 6.19 -3.45
N TYR A 57 2.74 6.71 -2.33
CA TYR A 57 2.62 8.14 -2.07
C TYR A 57 3.74 8.96 -2.68
N GLY A 58 4.77 8.31 -3.21
CA GLY A 58 5.86 9.04 -3.86
C GLY A 58 6.74 9.82 -2.92
N LYS A 59 6.79 9.44 -1.65
CA LYS A 59 7.65 10.09 -0.69
C LYS A 59 8.03 9.09 0.37
N SER A 60 9.05 9.39 1.11
CA SER A 60 9.55 8.48 2.15
C SER A 60 8.54 8.39 3.29
N ILE A 61 8.03 7.21 3.53
CA ILE A 61 7.08 6.98 4.61
C ILE A 61 7.63 5.85 5.46
N ILE A 62 7.78 6.12 6.74
CA ILE A 62 8.33 5.13 7.67
C ILE A 62 7.36 4.98 8.83
N ILE A 63 6.95 3.74 9.08
CA ILE A 63 6.07 3.43 10.19
C ILE A 63 6.79 2.52 11.17
N SER A 64 6.28 2.45 12.38
CA SER A 64 6.91 1.64 13.42
C SER A 64 6.33 0.24 13.47
N SER A 65 5.10 0.05 13.04
CA SER A 65 4.48 -1.25 13.07
C SER A 65 3.41 -1.31 11.99
N PRO A 66 2.98 -2.52 11.61
CA PRO A 66 1.94 -2.64 10.59
C PRO A 66 0.64 -1.94 10.97
N ARG A 67 0.37 -1.78 12.26
CA ARG A 67 -0.85 -1.09 12.67
C ARG A 67 -0.86 0.36 12.23
N ASP A 68 0.30 0.95 12.10
CA ASP A 68 0.39 2.35 11.72
C ASP A 68 -0.06 2.59 10.29
N VAL A 69 -0.18 1.52 9.50
CA VAL A 69 -0.65 1.67 8.12
C VAL A 69 -2.00 2.35 8.08
N ASN A 70 -2.91 1.95 8.98
CA ASN A 70 -4.23 2.56 8.99
C ASN A 70 -4.17 4.05 9.28
N ALA A 71 -3.29 4.45 10.20
CA ALA A 71 -3.15 5.87 10.51
C ALA A 71 -2.65 6.64 9.29
N VAL A 72 -1.69 6.06 8.57
CA VAL A 72 -1.11 6.73 7.42
C VAL A 72 -2.17 6.93 6.33
N ILE A 73 -2.89 5.88 5.97
CA ILE A 73 -3.84 5.98 4.87
C ILE A 73 -5.02 6.88 5.26
N ASN A 74 -5.44 6.84 6.52
CA ASN A 74 -6.53 7.71 6.94
C ASN A 74 -6.12 9.17 6.94
N MET A 75 -4.90 9.43 7.40
CA MET A 75 -4.42 10.79 7.44
C MET A 75 -4.27 11.37 6.04
N ARG A 76 -3.72 10.57 5.12
CA ARG A 76 -3.54 11.03 3.75
C ARG A 76 -4.86 11.27 3.04
N CYS A 77 -5.86 10.44 3.34
CA CYS A 77 -7.17 10.63 2.72
C CYS A 77 -7.83 11.92 3.18
N LEU A 78 -7.58 12.32 4.41
CA LEU A 78 -8.19 13.53 4.92
C LEU A 78 -7.53 14.78 4.41
N GLN A 79 -6.36 14.65 3.81
CA GLN A 79 -5.64 15.81 3.34
C GLN A 79 -5.88 16.08 1.87
N VAL A 80 -6.94 15.76 1.36
CA VAL A 80 -7.26 15.95 -0.04
C VAL A 80 -7.34 17.42 -0.42
#